data_0989b429f9188720018dbd0172d16e59
#
_entry.id   0989b429f9188720018dbd0172d16e59
#
_cell.length_a   1.000
_cell.length_b   1.000
_cell.length_c   1.000
_cell.angle_alpha   90.00
_cell.angle_beta   90.00
_cell.angle_gamma   90.00
#
_symmetry.space_group_name_H-M   'P 1'
#
loop_
_entity.id
_entity.type
_entity.pdbx_description
1 polymer ?
#
loop_
_entity_poly.entity_id
_entity_poly.type
_entity_poly.pdbx_seq_one_letter_code
_entity_poly.pdbx_strand_id
1 'polypeptide(L)'
;SGWRRWVLENGWPRQAMRNMLFVNSGVGRYQEAGYLAGVAQSDWTWAVKFADYDLDGHNDLFLTNGSARVFSDSDIIVKPTMLVGRTEWEIFRDRPEMRERNVAFQNKGNLQFEEVSQPWNLDKEGMSYGAASGDFDNDGDLDLVVCNLNDEVSLYRNRASESGAHWLKVKLEGKDDNRFGMGARVRADLADGTSLVRLMNPQTG
;
A
#
# COMPACT_ATOMS: atom_id res chain seq x y z
N SER A 1 -20.33 24.38 3.49
CA SER A 1 -21.60 23.69 3.31
C SER A 1 -22.17 23.27 4.64
N GLY A 2 -23.52 23.26 4.77
CA GLY A 2 -24.22 22.93 6.04
C GLY A 2 -23.88 21.53 6.55
N TRP A 3 -23.60 20.57 5.66
CA TRP A 3 -23.22 19.20 6.03
C TRP A 3 -21.89 19.15 6.80
N ARG A 4 -20.88 19.89 6.35
CA ARG A 4 -19.57 19.95 7.03
C ARG A 4 -19.68 20.52 8.44
N ARG A 5 -20.55 21.55 8.63
CA ARG A 5 -20.84 22.13 9.95
C ARG A 5 -21.55 21.12 10.83
N TRP A 6 -22.56 20.43 10.30
CA TRP A 6 -23.30 19.40 11.03
C TRP A 6 -22.40 18.26 11.51
N VAL A 7 -21.48 17.76 10.65
CA VAL A 7 -20.50 16.72 10.99
C VAL A 7 -19.59 17.16 12.14
N LEU A 8 -19.12 18.40 12.12
CA LEU A 8 -18.27 18.94 13.19
C LEU A 8 -19.02 19.14 14.52
N GLU A 9 -20.28 19.56 14.45
CA GLU A 9 -21.13 19.79 15.63
C GLU A 9 -21.62 18.49 16.28
N ASN A 10 -21.70 17.38 15.52
CA ASN A 10 -22.14 16.07 16.01
C ASN A 10 -21.00 15.12 16.37
N GLY A 11 -19.77 15.61 16.49
CA GLY A 11 -18.65 14.85 17.02
C GLY A 11 -18.09 13.76 16.08
N TRP A 12 -18.41 13.80 14.79
CA TRP A 12 -17.82 12.90 13.82
C TRP A 12 -16.34 13.25 13.59
N PRO A 13 -15.46 12.27 13.50
CA PRO A 13 -14.05 12.54 13.29
C PRO A 13 -13.84 13.28 11.96
N ARG A 14 -12.88 14.21 11.93
CA ARG A 14 -12.50 14.89 10.68
C ARG A 14 -11.95 13.86 9.71
N GLN A 15 -12.53 13.77 8.54
CA GLN A 15 -11.91 13.07 7.43
C GLN A 15 -10.75 13.92 6.90
N ALA A 16 -9.55 13.35 6.94
CA ALA A 16 -8.38 13.93 6.29
C ALA A 16 -8.16 13.20 4.96
N MET A 17 -8.04 13.96 3.88
CA MET A 17 -7.72 13.43 2.54
C MET A 17 -6.21 13.18 2.46
N ARG A 18 -5.74 12.17 3.19
CA ARG A 18 -4.32 11.77 3.24
C ARG A 18 -4.18 10.34 3.70
N ASN A 19 -3.06 9.74 3.37
CA ASN A 19 -2.68 8.46 3.94
C ASN A 19 -2.33 8.61 5.43
N MET A 20 -2.60 7.57 6.17
CA MET A 20 -2.27 7.49 7.60
C MET A 20 -1.36 6.28 7.84
N LEU A 21 -0.25 6.53 8.52
CA LEU A 21 0.63 5.48 9.02
C LEU A 21 0.49 5.39 10.53
N PHE A 22 -0.02 4.27 11.01
CA PHE A 22 -0.18 4.04 12.44
C PHE A 22 0.96 3.19 12.98
N VAL A 23 1.70 3.75 13.92
CA VAL A 23 2.82 3.09 14.59
C VAL A 23 2.39 2.61 15.96
N ASN A 24 2.65 1.33 16.26
CA ASN A 24 2.37 0.77 17.57
C ASN A 24 3.40 1.29 18.59
N SER A 25 2.93 1.95 19.63
CA SER A 25 3.77 2.50 20.70
C SER A 25 4.29 1.45 21.70
N GLY A 26 3.88 0.18 21.55
CA GLY A 26 4.24 -0.89 22.49
C GLY A 26 3.44 -0.90 23.81
N VAL A 27 2.62 0.11 24.05
CA VAL A 27 1.81 0.27 25.29
C VAL A 27 0.29 0.18 25.02
N GLY A 28 -0.09 -0.54 23.95
CA GLY A 28 -1.50 -0.74 23.58
C GLY A 28 -2.14 0.47 22.89
N ARG A 29 -1.34 1.41 22.37
CA ARG A 29 -1.80 2.58 21.62
C ARG A 29 -1.08 2.66 20.29
N TYR A 30 -1.74 3.29 19.31
CA TYR A 30 -1.16 3.63 18.02
C TYR A 30 -1.02 5.14 17.90
N GLN A 31 0.06 5.57 17.26
CA GLN A 31 0.32 6.98 16.94
C GLN A 31 0.32 7.16 15.43
N GLU A 32 -0.37 8.19 14.97
CA GLU A 32 -0.37 8.53 13.54
C GLU A 32 0.92 9.29 13.19
N ALA A 33 1.67 8.77 12.25
CA ALA A 33 2.99 9.24 11.86
C ALA A 33 3.15 9.50 10.35
N GLY A 34 2.08 9.51 9.57
CA GLY A 34 2.15 9.61 8.10
C GLY A 34 2.91 10.83 7.59
N TYR A 35 2.71 12.01 8.21
CA TYR A 35 3.49 13.21 7.85
C TYR A 35 4.93 13.12 8.33
N LEU A 36 5.16 12.61 9.53
CA LEU A 36 6.51 12.44 10.08
C LEU A 36 7.34 11.48 9.22
N ALA A 37 6.70 10.42 8.75
CA ALA A 37 7.32 9.39 7.93
C ALA A 37 7.44 9.78 6.44
N GLY A 38 6.83 10.87 6.00
CA GLY A 38 6.88 11.30 4.61
C GLY A 38 5.93 10.56 3.64
N VAL A 39 5.00 9.73 4.17
CA VAL A 39 4.11 8.88 3.34
C VAL A 39 2.66 9.36 3.29
N ALA A 40 2.38 10.57 3.74
CA ALA A 40 1.02 11.10 3.87
C ALA A 40 0.35 11.42 2.53
N GLN A 41 1.09 11.49 1.42
CA GLN A 41 0.60 11.89 0.11
C GLN A 41 0.99 10.85 -0.94
N SER A 42 0.02 10.35 -1.68
CA SER A 42 0.22 9.37 -2.75
C SER A 42 -0.93 9.31 -3.76
N ASP A 43 -1.71 10.38 -3.90
CA ASP A 43 -2.89 10.44 -4.75
C ASP A 43 -4.01 9.45 -4.34
N TRP A 44 -4.77 8.91 -5.32
CA TRP A 44 -5.91 8.04 -5.05
C TRP A 44 -5.46 6.59 -4.93
N THR A 45 -5.05 6.19 -3.73
CA THR A 45 -4.47 4.88 -3.44
C THR A 45 -5.55 3.80 -3.21
N TRP A 46 -5.33 2.62 -3.80
CA TRP A 46 -6.19 1.44 -3.64
C TRP A 46 -5.53 0.33 -2.84
N ALA A 47 -4.34 -0.12 -3.25
CA ALA A 47 -3.62 -1.18 -2.57
C ALA A 47 -2.33 -0.66 -1.97
N VAL A 48 -2.04 -1.11 -0.73
CA VAL A 48 -0.80 -0.84 -0.02
C VAL A 48 -0.11 -2.17 0.23
N LYS A 49 1.16 -2.29 -0.17
CA LYS A 49 1.99 -3.44 0.09
C LYS A 49 3.18 -3.06 0.95
N PHE A 50 3.34 -3.80 2.05
CA PHE A 50 4.51 -3.73 2.91
C PHE A 50 5.37 -4.96 2.65
N ALA A 51 6.59 -4.77 2.18
CA ALA A 51 7.57 -5.84 2.00
C ALA A 51 8.98 -5.25 2.00
N ASP A 52 9.94 -6.09 2.28
CA ASP A 52 11.37 -5.77 2.25
C ASP A 52 11.84 -6.03 0.80
N TYR A 53 11.73 -5.00 -0.07
CA TYR A 53 12.00 -5.16 -1.50
C TYR A 53 13.49 -5.05 -1.83
N ASP A 54 14.30 -4.41 -1.00
CA ASP A 54 15.74 -4.26 -1.22
C ASP A 54 16.61 -5.15 -0.32
N LEU A 55 15.98 -6.01 0.48
CA LEU A 55 16.62 -6.97 1.40
C LEU A 55 17.50 -6.31 2.47
N ASP A 56 17.14 -5.09 2.92
CA ASP A 56 17.85 -4.37 3.98
C ASP A 56 17.33 -4.70 5.41
N GLY A 57 16.27 -5.50 5.50
CA GLY A 57 15.62 -5.90 6.77
C GLY A 57 14.45 -5.01 7.18
N HIS A 58 14.24 -3.87 6.56
CA HIS A 58 13.10 -2.99 6.79
C HIS A 58 11.99 -3.23 5.77
N ASN A 59 10.74 -3.06 6.19
CA ASN A 59 9.63 -3.16 5.25
C ASN A 59 9.44 -1.83 4.53
N ASP A 60 9.50 -1.86 3.22
CA ASP A 60 9.19 -0.79 2.30
C ASP A 60 7.70 -0.71 2.01
N LEU A 61 7.30 0.30 1.24
CA LEU A 61 5.92 0.51 0.81
C LEU A 61 5.81 0.56 -0.70
N PHE A 62 4.82 -0.13 -1.24
CA PHE A 62 4.35 0.07 -2.60
C PHE A 62 2.85 0.37 -2.59
N LEU A 63 2.44 1.40 -3.35
CA LEU A 63 1.07 1.89 -3.42
C LEU A 63 0.60 1.96 -4.87
N THR A 64 -0.59 1.41 -5.12
CA THR A 64 -1.24 1.52 -6.43
C THR A 64 -2.20 2.69 -6.44
N ASN A 65 -2.15 3.50 -7.50
CA ASN A 65 -2.94 4.71 -7.65
C ASN A 65 -3.78 4.73 -8.93
N GLY A 66 -4.68 5.72 -8.99
CA GLY A 66 -5.54 5.99 -10.12
C GLY A 66 -7.00 5.64 -9.89
N SER A 67 -7.89 6.10 -10.78
CA SER A 67 -9.31 5.82 -10.70
C SER A 67 -9.95 5.77 -12.09
N ALA A 68 -10.98 4.93 -12.23
CA ALA A 68 -11.73 4.79 -13.49
C ALA A 68 -12.29 6.11 -14.01
N ARG A 69 -12.60 7.04 -13.11
CA ARG A 69 -13.10 8.38 -13.42
C ARG A 69 -12.71 9.36 -12.34
N VAL A 70 -12.62 10.62 -12.67
CA VAL A 70 -12.46 11.70 -11.71
C VAL A 70 -13.77 11.89 -10.94
N PHE A 71 -13.86 11.32 -9.74
CA PHE A 71 -15.03 11.42 -8.85
C PHE A 71 -14.89 12.57 -7.84
N SER A 72 -13.68 12.94 -7.48
CA SER A 72 -13.37 13.86 -6.37
C SER A 72 -13.15 15.31 -6.79
N ASP A 73 -13.47 15.66 -8.05
CA ASP A 73 -13.38 17.03 -8.51
C ASP A 73 -14.42 17.90 -7.79
N SER A 74 -13.93 18.78 -6.92
CA SER A 74 -14.75 19.67 -6.10
C SER A 74 -15.49 20.73 -6.92
N ASP A 75 -15.11 20.97 -8.17
CA ASP A 75 -15.79 21.87 -9.09
C ASP A 75 -17.03 21.24 -9.70
N ILE A 76 -17.16 19.92 -9.54
CA ILE A 76 -18.33 19.16 -9.98
C ILE A 76 -19.37 19.14 -8.86
N ILE A 77 -20.29 20.06 -8.91
CA ILE A 77 -21.45 20.06 -8.00
C ILE A 77 -22.52 19.15 -8.59
N VAL A 78 -22.62 17.92 -8.10
CA VAL A 78 -23.76 17.03 -8.41
C VAL A 78 -24.97 17.56 -7.62
N LYS A 79 -25.87 18.26 -8.30
CA LYS A 79 -27.14 18.70 -7.70
C LYS A 79 -28.11 17.51 -7.66
N PRO A 80 -28.95 17.38 -6.61
CA PRO A 80 -29.97 16.33 -6.55
C PRO A 80 -30.88 16.24 -7.78
N THR A 81 -31.14 17.38 -8.44
CA THR A 81 -31.90 17.46 -9.68
C THR A 81 -31.23 16.78 -10.86
N MET A 82 -29.91 16.60 -10.86
CA MET A 82 -29.19 15.88 -11.92
C MET A 82 -29.33 14.35 -11.80
N LEU A 83 -29.74 13.87 -10.62
CA LEU A 83 -29.96 12.46 -10.32
C LEU A 83 -31.40 12.00 -10.64
N VAL A 84 -32.30 12.92 -10.97
CA VAL A 84 -33.70 12.56 -11.30
C VAL A 84 -33.72 11.70 -12.57
N GLY A 85 -34.08 10.43 -12.42
CA GLY A 85 -34.14 9.47 -13.51
C GLY A 85 -32.80 9.00 -14.05
N ARG A 86 -31.70 9.29 -13.32
CA ARG A 86 -30.33 8.87 -13.67
C ARG A 86 -29.62 8.25 -12.46
N THR A 87 -28.71 7.34 -12.74
CA THR A 87 -27.78 6.82 -11.74
C THR A 87 -26.57 7.75 -11.59
N GLU A 88 -25.86 7.69 -10.45
CA GLU A 88 -24.59 8.42 -10.31
C GLU A 88 -23.60 8.06 -11.41
N TRP A 89 -23.55 6.79 -11.81
CA TRP A 89 -22.68 6.33 -12.90
C TRP A 89 -22.94 7.06 -14.22
N GLU A 90 -24.17 7.35 -14.56
CA GLU A 90 -24.51 8.11 -15.80
C GLU A 90 -24.02 9.56 -15.77
N ILE A 91 -23.72 10.10 -14.57
CA ILE A 91 -23.12 11.44 -14.43
C ILE A 91 -21.62 11.37 -14.60
N PHE A 92 -20.99 10.30 -14.10
CA PHE A 92 -19.54 10.19 -14.05
C PHE A 92 -18.93 9.40 -15.23
N ARG A 93 -19.70 8.55 -15.95
CA ARG A 93 -19.17 7.65 -16.99
C ARG A 93 -18.39 8.35 -18.10
N ASP A 94 -18.77 9.59 -18.43
CA ASP A 94 -18.18 10.39 -19.51
C ASP A 94 -17.06 11.33 -19.00
N ARG A 95 -16.69 11.21 -17.72
CA ARG A 95 -15.57 11.95 -17.13
C ARG A 95 -14.24 11.33 -17.56
N PRO A 96 -13.16 12.12 -17.59
CA PRO A 96 -11.83 11.60 -17.86
C PRO A 96 -11.42 10.53 -16.85
N GLU A 97 -10.59 9.61 -17.29
CA GLU A 97 -9.89 8.68 -16.43
C GLU A 97 -8.91 9.47 -15.54
N MET A 98 -8.78 9.06 -14.31
CA MET A 98 -7.77 9.56 -13.39
C MET A 98 -6.58 8.59 -13.41
N ARG A 99 -5.68 8.80 -14.37
CA ARG A 99 -4.45 8.02 -14.48
C ARG A 99 -3.39 8.66 -13.60
N GLU A 100 -2.85 7.88 -12.66
CA GLU A 100 -1.88 8.35 -11.69
C GLU A 100 -0.69 7.40 -11.63
N ARG A 101 0.46 7.91 -11.19
CA ARG A 101 1.65 7.09 -10.99
C ARG A 101 1.50 6.23 -9.74
N ASN A 102 1.91 4.97 -9.82
CA ASN A 102 2.15 4.18 -8.63
C ASN A 102 3.33 4.76 -7.84
N VAL A 103 3.35 4.54 -6.53
CA VAL A 103 4.37 5.11 -5.65
C VAL A 103 5.04 4.03 -4.82
N ALA A 104 6.36 4.10 -4.75
CA ALA A 104 7.18 3.24 -3.90
C ALA A 104 8.01 4.09 -2.93
N PHE A 105 8.08 3.64 -1.68
CA PHE A 105 8.88 4.27 -0.64
C PHE A 105 9.82 3.25 -0.01
N GLN A 106 11.10 3.54 -0.02
CA GLN A 106 12.12 2.81 0.71
C GLN A 106 12.13 3.24 2.18
N ASN A 107 12.14 2.28 3.07
CA ASN A 107 12.22 2.52 4.52
C ASN A 107 13.67 2.65 4.97
N LYS A 108 14.08 3.84 5.35
CA LYS A 108 15.44 4.13 5.87
C LYS A 108 15.62 3.85 7.36
N GLY A 109 14.63 3.21 7.99
CA GLY A 109 14.60 3.07 9.45
C GLY A 109 14.12 4.35 10.16
N ASN A 110 13.91 4.26 11.48
CA ASN A 110 13.51 5.39 12.33
C ASN A 110 12.27 6.17 11.84
N LEU A 111 11.32 5.50 11.20
CA LEU A 111 10.12 6.09 10.58
C LEU A 111 10.44 7.10 9.47
N GLN A 112 11.52 6.94 8.76
CA GLN A 112 11.87 7.75 7.60
C GLN A 112 11.70 6.94 6.33
N PHE A 113 10.90 7.44 5.41
CA PHE A 113 10.68 6.84 4.10
C PHE A 113 11.11 7.82 3.01
N GLU A 114 11.77 7.28 2.01
CA GLU A 114 12.21 8.03 0.82
C GLU A 114 11.45 7.51 -0.41
N GLU A 115 10.88 8.40 -1.21
CA GLU A 115 10.22 8.00 -2.46
C GLU A 115 11.26 7.51 -3.47
N VAL A 116 11.10 6.26 -3.89
CA VAL A 116 11.99 5.56 -4.83
C VAL A 116 11.25 5.01 -6.05
N SER A 117 10.08 5.53 -6.34
CA SER A 117 9.22 5.05 -7.43
C SER A 117 9.94 5.00 -8.76
N GLN A 118 10.61 6.09 -9.16
CA GLN A 118 11.35 6.20 -10.40
C GLN A 118 12.68 5.40 -10.38
N PRO A 119 13.53 5.49 -9.35
CA PRO A 119 14.73 4.66 -9.25
C PRO A 119 14.46 3.15 -9.32
N TRP A 120 13.35 2.69 -8.78
CA TRP A 120 12.95 1.28 -8.80
C TRP A 120 12.08 0.92 -10.00
N ASN A 121 11.81 1.86 -10.91
CA ASN A 121 10.97 1.68 -12.09
C ASN A 121 9.55 1.17 -11.75
N LEU A 122 8.98 1.67 -10.64
CA LEU A 122 7.67 1.33 -10.12
C LEU A 122 6.64 2.46 -10.30
N ASP A 123 6.96 3.49 -11.07
CA ASP A 123 6.16 4.70 -11.27
C ASP A 123 5.25 4.64 -12.51
N LYS A 124 4.85 3.46 -12.96
CA LYS A 124 3.92 3.33 -14.09
C LYS A 124 2.67 4.16 -13.85
N GLU A 125 2.36 5.03 -14.80
CA GLU A 125 1.11 5.79 -14.83
C GLU A 125 -0.03 4.91 -15.35
N GLY A 126 -1.15 4.88 -14.62
CA GLY A 126 -2.29 4.05 -14.98
C GLY A 126 -3.43 4.15 -13.99
N MET A 127 -4.32 3.18 -14.06
CA MET A 127 -5.39 2.99 -13.08
C MET A 127 -5.15 1.63 -12.39
N SER A 128 -4.27 1.62 -11.40
CA SER A 128 -3.83 0.41 -10.72
C SER A 128 -4.65 0.18 -9.46
N TYR A 129 -5.33 -0.97 -9.37
CA TYR A 129 -6.25 -1.26 -8.26
C TYR A 129 -5.73 -2.27 -7.26
N GLY A 130 -5.05 -3.30 -7.74
CA GLY A 130 -4.59 -4.39 -6.91
C GLY A 130 -3.11 -4.68 -7.11
N ALA A 131 -2.43 -5.13 -6.07
CA ALA A 131 -1.07 -5.63 -6.16
C ALA A 131 -0.87 -6.84 -5.26
N ALA A 132 0.04 -7.72 -5.64
CA ALA A 132 0.53 -8.81 -4.81
C ALA A 132 2.06 -8.89 -4.93
N SER A 133 2.70 -9.26 -3.81
CA SER A 133 4.12 -9.52 -3.77
C SER A 133 4.36 -11.01 -3.59
N GLY A 134 5.39 -11.55 -4.21
CA GLY A 134 5.79 -12.94 -4.07
C GLY A 134 7.11 -13.18 -4.79
N ASP A 135 7.87 -14.15 -4.35
CA ASP A 135 9.09 -14.63 -4.98
C ASP A 135 8.69 -15.60 -6.11
N PHE A 136 8.46 -15.06 -7.35
CA PHE A 136 7.89 -15.84 -8.45
C PHE A 136 8.94 -16.66 -9.22
N ASP A 137 10.20 -16.28 -9.18
CA ASP A 137 11.28 -17.02 -9.83
C ASP A 137 12.20 -17.79 -8.86
N ASN A 138 11.90 -17.73 -7.56
CA ASN A 138 12.59 -18.40 -6.46
C ASN A 138 14.05 -17.98 -6.30
N ASP A 139 14.37 -16.70 -6.56
CA ASP A 139 15.68 -16.12 -6.34
C ASP A 139 15.84 -15.46 -4.96
N GLY A 140 14.76 -15.40 -4.16
CA GLY A 140 14.75 -15.01 -2.73
C GLY A 140 14.39 -13.58 -2.47
N ASP A 141 14.21 -12.76 -3.49
CA ASP A 141 13.63 -11.43 -3.35
C ASP A 141 12.13 -11.44 -3.74
N LEU A 142 11.44 -10.36 -3.42
CA LEU A 142 10.00 -10.28 -3.66
C LEU A 142 9.71 -9.47 -4.91
N ASP A 143 9.12 -10.14 -5.88
CA ASP A 143 8.57 -9.54 -7.09
C ASP A 143 7.22 -8.88 -6.82
N LEU A 144 6.75 -8.08 -7.77
CA LEU A 144 5.44 -7.43 -7.73
C LEU A 144 4.60 -7.76 -8.98
N VAL A 145 3.34 -8.08 -8.76
CA VAL A 145 2.31 -8.09 -9.80
C VAL A 145 1.26 -7.02 -9.51
N VAL A 146 0.90 -6.24 -10.51
CA VAL A 146 -0.05 -5.13 -10.39
C VAL A 146 -1.17 -5.28 -11.42
N CYS A 147 -2.41 -5.28 -10.93
CA CYS A 147 -3.61 -5.32 -11.77
C CYS A 147 -4.04 -3.91 -12.14
N ASN A 148 -4.06 -3.62 -13.44
CA ASN A 148 -4.45 -2.35 -14.01
C ASN A 148 -5.84 -2.46 -14.63
N LEU A 149 -6.67 -1.42 -14.47
CA LEU A 149 -7.97 -1.33 -15.14
C LEU A 149 -7.78 -0.88 -16.59
N ASN A 150 -8.39 -1.61 -17.53
CA ASN A 150 -8.32 -1.35 -18.97
C ASN A 150 -6.88 -1.35 -19.53
N ASP A 151 -5.94 -2.02 -18.86
CA ASP A 151 -4.54 -2.13 -19.27
C ASP A 151 -3.99 -3.50 -18.88
N GLU A 152 -2.86 -3.88 -19.46
CA GLU A 152 -2.21 -5.15 -19.15
C GLU A 152 -1.72 -5.21 -17.69
N VAL A 153 -1.72 -6.41 -17.14
CA VAL A 153 -1.10 -6.68 -15.84
C VAL A 153 0.40 -6.35 -15.93
N SER A 154 0.90 -5.63 -14.94
CA SER A 154 2.33 -5.34 -14.82
C SER A 154 2.98 -6.37 -13.92
N LEU A 155 4.03 -7.00 -14.42
CA LEU A 155 4.90 -7.89 -13.64
C LEU A 155 6.26 -7.21 -13.51
N TYR A 156 6.68 -6.96 -12.28
CA TYR A 156 7.98 -6.39 -11.95
C TYR A 156 8.83 -7.47 -11.30
N ARG A 157 9.87 -7.90 -12.02
CA ARG A 157 10.89 -8.77 -11.47
C ARG A 157 11.85 -7.92 -10.63
N ASN A 158 12.00 -8.29 -9.37
CA ASN A 158 13.00 -7.71 -8.49
C ASN A 158 14.41 -8.29 -8.84
N ARG A 159 15.46 -7.63 -8.44
CA ARG A 159 16.84 -8.04 -8.57
C ARG A 159 17.70 -7.69 -7.35
N ALA A 160 17.06 -7.50 -6.21
CA ALA A 160 17.76 -7.17 -4.98
C ALA A 160 18.71 -8.30 -4.56
N SER A 161 18.35 -9.56 -4.83
CA SER A 161 19.20 -10.73 -4.58
C SER A 161 20.52 -10.69 -5.35
N GLU A 162 20.56 -10.05 -6.53
CA GLU A 162 21.78 -9.91 -7.35
C GLU A 162 22.81 -8.93 -6.71
N SER A 163 22.39 -8.11 -5.73
CA SER A 163 23.28 -7.16 -5.02
C SER A 163 24.21 -7.82 -3.97
N GLY A 164 24.06 -9.13 -3.75
CA GLY A 164 24.79 -9.87 -2.73
C GLY A 164 24.14 -9.83 -1.34
N ALA A 165 22.92 -9.34 -1.26
CA ALA A 165 22.10 -9.45 -0.06
C ALA A 165 21.76 -10.92 0.26
N HIS A 166 21.62 -11.24 1.55
CA HIS A 166 21.30 -12.59 2.01
C HIS A 166 19.83 -12.69 2.39
N TRP A 167 19.22 -13.81 2.06
CA TRP A 167 17.84 -14.08 2.39
C TRP A 167 17.65 -15.47 3.03
N LEU A 168 16.53 -15.66 3.71
CA LEU A 168 16.15 -16.91 4.32
C LEU A 168 14.66 -17.16 4.09
N LYS A 169 14.32 -18.28 3.46
CA LYS A 169 12.95 -18.73 3.28
C LYS A 169 12.58 -19.72 4.39
N VAL A 170 11.55 -19.41 5.16
CA VAL A 170 11.08 -20.25 6.27
C VAL A 170 9.70 -20.78 5.95
N LYS A 171 9.56 -22.09 5.84
CA LYS A 171 8.29 -22.77 5.69
C LYS A 171 7.81 -23.26 7.05
N LEU A 172 6.62 -22.84 7.49
CA LEU A 172 6.00 -23.29 8.72
C LEU A 172 5.08 -24.49 8.46
N GLU A 173 5.20 -25.53 9.28
CA GLU A 173 4.35 -26.71 9.23
C GLU A 173 3.77 -27.00 10.62
N GLY A 174 2.48 -26.72 10.79
CA GLY A 174 1.73 -27.07 12.00
C GLY A 174 1.25 -28.51 11.96
N LYS A 175 1.09 -29.13 13.12
CA LYS A 175 0.67 -30.55 13.23
C LYS A 175 -0.83 -30.76 13.20
N ASP A 176 -1.62 -29.74 13.59
CA ASP A 176 -3.07 -29.83 13.77
C ASP A 176 -3.79 -28.79 12.88
N ASP A 177 -4.79 -28.11 13.40
CA ASP A 177 -5.69 -27.22 12.67
C ASP A 177 -4.96 -26.01 12.03
N ASN A 178 -3.83 -25.58 12.59
CA ASN A 178 -3.05 -24.46 12.06
C ASN A 178 -1.88 -24.93 11.18
N ARG A 179 -2.16 -25.63 10.09
CA ARG A 179 -1.16 -26.26 9.21
C ARG A 179 -0.11 -25.27 8.66
N PHE A 180 -0.48 -24.02 8.45
CA PHE A 180 0.38 -23.00 7.87
C PHE A 180 1.02 -22.06 8.90
N GLY A 181 0.82 -22.32 10.21
CA GLY A 181 1.38 -21.49 11.27
C GLY A 181 0.85 -20.05 11.29
N MET A 182 -0.40 -19.82 10.88
CA MET A 182 -0.99 -18.49 10.87
C MET A 182 -0.89 -17.81 12.23
N GLY A 183 -0.42 -16.56 12.26
CA GLY A 183 -0.18 -15.80 13.47
C GLY A 183 1.14 -16.15 14.19
N ALA A 184 1.92 -17.11 13.68
CA ALA A 184 3.23 -17.41 14.23
C ALA A 184 4.20 -16.24 13.98
N ARG A 185 5.05 -15.97 14.97
CA ARG A 185 6.14 -15.00 14.88
C ARG A 185 7.43 -15.75 14.65
N VAL A 186 8.11 -15.45 13.54
CA VAL A 186 9.46 -15.94 13.25
C VAL A 186 10.43 -14.82 13.58
N ARG A 187 11.47 -15.15 14.36
CA ARG A 187 12.55 -14.24 14.69
C ARG A 187 13.87 -14.85 14.22
N ALA A 188 14.65 -14.05 13.52
CA ALA A 188 16.02 -14.36 13.13
C ALA A 188 16.96 -13.40 13.84
N ASP A 189 17.89 -13.91 14.62
CA ASP A 189 18.94 -13.13 15.27
C ASP A 189 20.20 -13.24 14.41
N LEU A 190 20.69 -12.09 13.94
CA LEU A 190 21.84 -11.99 13.06
C LEU A 190 23.15 -11.89 13.88
N ALA A 191 24.27 -12.17 13.23
CA ALA A 191 25.58 -12.18 13.89
C ALA A 191 26.05 -10.79 14.38
N ASP A 192 25.50 -9.73 13.79
CA ASP A 192 25.77 -8.33 14.18
C ASP A 192 24.93 -7.85 15.39
N GLY A 193 24.05 -8.74 15.92
CA GLY A 193 23.13 -8.44 17.02
C GLY A 193 21.78 -7.90 16.58
N THR A 194 21.55 -7.70 15.29
CA THR A 194 20.24 -7.31 14.74
C THR A 194 19.26 -8.46 14.84
N SER A 195 17.99 -8.17 15.16
CA SER A 195 16.90 -9.16 15.14
C SER A 195 15.85 -8.77 14.12
N LEU A 196 15.60 -9.65 13.18
CA LEU A 196 14.50 -9.55 12.21
C LEU A 196 13.30 -10.35 12.71
N VAL A 197 12.13 -9.75 12.67
CA VAL A 197 10.88 -10.39 13.07
C VAL A 197 9.88 -10.34 11.94
N ARG A 198 9.30 -11.48 11.62
CA ARG A 198 8.22 -11.59 10.64
C ARG A 198 7.03 -12.30 11.27
N LEU A 199 5.84 -11.82 10.96
CA LEU A 199 4.59 -12.44 11.40
C LEU A 199 3.99 -13.21 10.22
N MET A 200 3.67 -14.48 10.43
CA MET A 200 2.95 -15.25 9.41
C MET A 200 1.51 -14.77 9.30
N ASN A 201 1.24 -14.03 8.24
CA ASN A 201 -0.06 -13.43 7.94
C ASN A 201 -0.54 -13.93 6.55
N PRO A 202 -1.79 -14.37 6.39
CA PRO A 202 -2.31 -14.82 5.09
C PRO A 202 -2.38 -13.74 4.01
N GLN A 203 -2.24 -12.47 4.38
CA GLN A 203 -2.28 -11.34 3.45
C GLN A 203 -0.91 -10.94 2.90
N THR A 204 0.15 -11.47 3.45
CA THR A 204 1.54 -11.20 3.03
C THR A 204 2.15 -12.43 2.39
N GLY A 205 1.44 -13.02 1.46
CA GLY A 205 1.67 -14.29 0.77
C GLY A 205 3.06 -14.78 0.60
#